data_62d0e6b6b6468c2b39f48d1fbfcd701a
#
_entry.id   62d0e6b6b6468c2b39f48d1fbfcd701a
#
_cell.length_a   1.000
_cell.length_b   1.000
_cell.length_c   1.000
_cell.angle_alpha   90.00
_cell.angle_beta   90.00
_cell.angle_gamma   90.00
#
_symmetry.space_group_name_H-M   'P 1'
#
loop_
_entity.id
_entity.type
_entity.pdbx_description
1 polymer ?
#
loop_
_entity_poly.entity_id
_entity_poly.type
_entity_poly.pdbx_seq_one_letter_code
_entity_poly.pdbx_strand_id
1 'polypeptide(L)'
;MEIRTATMNDLDAVAAVEAECFPVAEAATREEFAERIRYYGDHFWLMFEGDKLIAFLDGFVTDEPDLTDEMYAKASMHDENGAWQMLFGLNTLPEYRKNGYAGELLHRAVEDARKQGRKGAVLTCKQIGRAHV
;
A
#
# COMPACT_ATOMS: atom_id res chain seq x y z
N MET A 1 17.29 6.37 2.18
CA MET A 1 15.84 6.33 1.84
C MET A 1 15.02 6.46 3.09
N GLU A 2 14.00 7.28 3.05
CA GLU A 2 13.07 7.43 4.17
C GLU A 2 11.76 6.71 3.87
N ILE A 3 11.23 5.98 4.85
CA ILE A 3 9.90 5.37 4.78
C ILE A 3 9.05 6.00 5.87
N ARG A 4 7.87 6.50 5.50
CA ARG A 4 6.89 7.02 6.45
C ARG A 4 5.48 6.74 5.95
N THR A 5 4.48 6.94 6.81
CA THR A 5 3.08 6.77 6.41
C THR A 5 2.54 8.02 5.74
N ALA A 6 1.45 7.86 4.99
CA ALA A 6 0.89 8.90 4.14
C ALA A 6 -0.01 9.87 4.89
N THR A 7 -0.01 11.11 4.42
CA THR A 7 -1.00 12.12 4.80
C THR A 7 -1.68 12.63 3.53
N MET A 8 -2.75 13.40 3.67
CA MET A 8 -3.44 13.98 2.51
C MET A 8 -2.54 14.90 1.68
N ASN A 9 -1.49 15.44 2.27
CA ASN A 9 -0.51 16.26 1.54
C ASN A 9 0.29 15.45 0.52
N ASP A 10 0.29 14.13 0.63
CA ASP A 10 1.01 13.24 -0.27
C ASP A 10 0.17 12.76 -1.45
N LEU A 11 -1.10 13.13 -1.51
CA LEU A 11 -2.05 12.61 -2.47
C LEU A 11 -1.60 12.79 -3.93
N ASP A 12 -1.16 13.99 -4.30
CA ASP A 12 -0.76 14.25 -5.67
C ASP A 12 0.48 13.45 -6.07
N ALA A 13 1.43 13.28 -5.15
CA ALA A 13 2.63 12.50 -5.41
C ALA A 13 2.30 11.01 -5.59
N VAL A 14 1.40 10.47 -4.77
CA VAL A 14 0.95 9.08 -4.88
C VAL A 14 0.27 8.84 -6.23
N ALA A 15 -0.66 9.73 -6.60
CA ALA A 15 -1.36 9.62 -7.88
C ALA A 15 -0.39 9.68 -9.06
N ALA A 16 0.64 10.51 -8.98
CA ALA A 16 1.65 10.64 -10.04
C ALA A 16 2.48 9.36 -10.19
N VAL A 17 2.87 8.73 -9.09
CA VAL A 17 3.62 7.45 -9.13
C VAL A 17 2.76 6.36 -9.75
N GLU A 18 1.49 6.27 -9.35
CA GLU A 18 0.57 5.29 -9.92
C GLU A 18 0.44 5.47 -11.44
N ALA A 19 0.29 6.72 -11.89
CA ALA A 19 0.14 7.03 -13.32
C ALA A 19 1.38 6.66 -14.13
N GLU A 20 2.56 6.71 -13.53
CA GLU A 20 3.78 6.27 -14.21
C GLU A 20 3.91 4.74 -14.24
N CYS A 21 3.33 4.05 -13.26
CA CYS A 21 3.46 2.60 -13.15
C CYS A 21 2.42 1.83 -13.96
N PHE A 22 1.26 2.44 -14.24
CA PHE A 22 0.13 1.74 -14.87
C PHE A 22 -0.51 2.58 -15.98
N PRO A 23 -1.07 1.91 -17.02
CA PRO A 23 -1.90 2.60 -18.00
C PRO A 23 -3.14 3.21 -17.33
N VAL A 24 -3.68 4.27 -17.94
CA VAL A 24 -4.85 4.98 -17.41
C VAL A 24 -6.01 4.05 -17.06
N ALA A 25 -6.23 3.04 -17.90
CA ALA A 25 -7.33 2.09 -17.71
C ALA A 25 -7.17 1.20 -16.46
N GLU A 26 -5.94 1.04 -15.98
CA GLU A 26 -5.64 0.16 -14.84
C GLU A 26 -5.25 0.92 -13.57
N ALA A 27 -4.82 2.17 -13.71
CA ALA A 27 -4.37 2.96 -12.58
C ALA A 27 -5.54 3.34 -11.67
N ALA A 28 -5.33 3.26 -10.36
CA ALA A 28 -6.28 3.83 -9.42
C ALA A 28 -6.29 5.35 -9.56
N THR A 29 -7.45 5.96 -9.35
CA THR A 29 -7.62 7.40 -9.51
C THR A 29 -7.16 8.17 -8.29
N ARG A 30 -6.97 9.49 -8.47
CA ARG A 30 -6.64 10.39 -7.36
C ARG A 30 -7.71 10.33 -6.27
N GLU A 31 -8.98 10.28 -6.67
CA GLU A 31 -10.12 10.21 -5.74
C GLU A 31 -10.10 8.92 -4.93
N GLU A 32 -9.75 7.81 -5.56
CA GLU A 32 -9.62 6.53 -4.87
C GLU A 32 -8.49 6.57 -3.84
N PHE A 33 -7.35 7.17 -4.18
CA PHE A 33 -6.26 7.34 -3.23
C PHE A 33 -6.62 8.31 -2.09
N ALA A 34 -7.41 9.35 -2.39
CA ALA A 34 -7.87 10.27 -1.35
C ALA A 34 -8.70 9.52 -0.30
N GLU A 35 -9.59 8.61 -0.74
CA GLU A 35 -10.36 7.78 0.18
C GLU A 35 -9.48 6.84 0.97
N ARG A 36 -8.53 6.19 0.31
CA ARG A 36 -7.62 5.26 0.98
C ARG A 36 -6.82 5.95 2.08
N ILE A 37 -6.26 7.11 1.80
CA ILE A 37 -5.48 7.86 2.79
C ILE A 37 -6.38 8.31 3.94
N ARG A 38 -7.61 8.73 3.64
CA ARG A 38 -8.56 9.17 4.67
C ARG A 38 -8.90 8.04 5.63
N TYR A 39 -9.16 6.85 5.10
CA TYR A 39 -9.56 5.71 5.92
C TYR A 39 -8.39 4.98 6.58
N TYR A 40 -7.26 4.87 5.91
CA TYR A 40 -6.15 4.06 6.42
C TYR A 40 -4.76 4.63 6.10
N GLY A 41 -4.60 5.94 6.13
CA GLY A 41 -3.30 6.57 5.86
C GLY A 41 -2.16 6.03 6.72
N ASP A 42 -2.44 5.53 7.93
CA ASP A 42 -1.44 4.93 8.81
C ASP A 42 -0.99 3.54 8.34
N HIS A 43 -1.68 2.98 7.35
CA HIS A 43 -1.36 1.70 6.70
C HIS A 43 -1.03 1.92 5.22
N PHE A 44 -0.47 3.07 4.92
CA PHE A 44 -0.08 3.50 3.59
C PHE A 44 1.36 4.00 3.69
N TRP A 45 2.31 3.17 3.24
CA TRP A 45 3.74 3.41 3.42
C TRP A 45 4.34 4.03 2.18
N LEU A 46 5.09 5.10 2.37
CA LEU A 46 5.74 5.87 1.30
C LEU A 46 7.25 5.81 1.47
N MET A 47 7.97 5.63 0.37
CA MET A 47 9.43 5.66 0.36
C MET A 47 9.91 6.87 -0.44
N PHE A 48 10.77 7.66 0.17
CA PHE A 48 11.31 8.88 -0.41
C PHE A 48 12.82 8.82 -0.59
N GLU A 49 13.28 9.34 -1.73
CA GLU A 49 14.68 9.74 -1.91
C GLU A 49 14.71 11.26 -1.84
N GLY A 50 15.22 11.83 -0.72
CA GLY A 50 15.07 13.24 -0.48
C GLY A 50 13.60 13.63 -0.45
N ASP A 51 13.20 14.54 -1.31
CA ASP A 51 11.80 14.99 -1.40
C ASP A 51 10.98 14.22 -2.45
N LYS A 52 11.62 13.28 -3.15
CA LYS A 52 10.96 12.57 -4.24
C LYS A 52 10.35 11.25 -3.76
N LEU A 53 9.04 11.09 -3.96
CA LEU A 53 8.37 9.81 -3.72
C LEU A 53 8.76 8.84 -4.84
N ILE A 54 9.35 7.70 -4.47
CA ILE A 54 9.83 6.72 -5.43
C ILE A 54 9.08 5.39 -5.41
N ALA A 55 8.39 5.09 -4.30
CA ALA A 55 7.66 3.83 -4.15
C ALA A 55 6.63 3.97 -3.05
N PHE A 56 5.57 3.15 -3.12
CA PHE A 56 4.60 3.07 -2.03
C PHE A 56 3.95 1.70 -1.96
N LEU A 57 3.41 1.40 -0.78
CA LEU A 57 2.69 0.17 -0.48
C LEU A 57 1.49 0.54 0.37
N ASP A 58 0.29 0.04 0.03
CA ASP A 58 -0.90 0.36 0.81
C ASP A 58 -1.84 -0.83 0.97
N GLY A 59 -2.62 -0.79 2.04
CA GLY A 59 -3.68 -1.74 2.29
C GLY A 59 -4.32 -1.51 3.65
N PHE A 60 -5.60 -1.83 3.76
CA PHE A 60 -6.32 -1.62 5.01
C PHE A 60 -6.23 -2.84 5.94
N VAL A 61 -6.78 -2.68 7.14
CA VAL A 61 -6.85 -3.74 8.15
C VAL A 61 -8.28 -4.27 8.22
N THR A 62 -8.44 -5.56 8.43
CA THR A 62 -9.75 -6.21 8.49
C THR A 62 -9.67 -7.50 9.32
N ASP A 63 -10.82 -8.00 9.76
CA ASP A 63 -10.89 -9.31 10.39
C ASP A 63 -11.01 -10.45 9.37
N GLU A 64 -11.24 -10.14 8.10
CA GLU A 64 -11.30 -11.16 7.05
C GLU A 64 -9.91 -11.68 6.74
N PRO A 65 -9.69 -13.00 6.80
CA PRO A 65 -8.35 -13.55 6.53
C PRO A 65 -8.00 -13.64 5.05
N ASP A 66 -8.99 -13.45 4.16
CA ASP A 66 -8.79 -13.57 2.72
C ASP A 66 -8.97 -12.21 2.04
N LEU A 67 -8.05 -11.89 1.13
CA LEU A 67 -8.12 -10.69 0.33
C LEU A 67 -9.11 -10.90 -0.81
N THR A 68 -10.09 -9.99 -0.95
CA THR A 68 -11.12 -10.06 -1.98
C THR A 68 -11.05 -8.86 -2.92
N ASP A 69 -11.61 -8.99 -4.11
CA ASP A 69 -11.62 -7.92 -5.10
C ASP A 69 -12.39 -6.68 -4.62
N GLU A 70 -13.44 -6.87 -3.82
CA GLU A 70 -14.22 -5.76 -3.26
C GLU A 70 -13.37 -4.83 -2.40
N MET A 71 -12.38 -5.37 -1.72
CA MET A 71 -11.49 -4.59 -0.84
C MET A 71 -10.73 -3.49 -1.58
N TYR A 72 -10.39 -3.72 -2.85
CA TYR A 72 -9.68 -2.72 -3.66
C TYR A 72 -10.53 -1.48 -3.92
N ALA A 73 -11.85 -1.65 -3.96
CA ALA A 73 -12.77 -0.56 -4.30
C ALA A 73 -13.39 0.13 -3.09
N LYS A 74 -13.27 -0.47 -1.89
CA LYS A 74 -13.96 0.03 -0.69
C LYS A 74 -13.02 0.26 0.48
N ALA A 75 -12.35 1.40 0.49
CA ALA A 75 -11.49 1.79 1.61
C ALA A 75 -12.26 1.84 2.94
N SER A 76 -13.57 2.09 2.89
CA SER A 76 -14.43 2.13 4.08
C SER A 76 -14.57 0.78 4.79
N MET A 77 -14.13 -0.32 4.17
CA MET A 77 -14.09 -1.62 4.84
C MET A 77 -12.98 -1.71 5.89
N HIS A 78 -12.10 -0.73 5.95
CA HIS A 78 -11.02 -0.69 6.94
C HIS A 78 -11.57 -0.74 8.36
N ASP A 79 -11.02 -1.65 9.17
CA ASP A 79 -11.33 -1.80 10.58
C ASP A 79 -10.01 -1.77 11.36
N GLU A 80 -9.74 -0.68 12.05
CA GLU A 80 -8.48 -0.49 12.77
C GLU A 80 -8.22 -1.58 13.81
N ASN A 81 -9.26 -2.24 14.28
CA ASN A 81 -9.15 -3.32 15.26
C ASN A 81 -9.04 -4.71 14.61
N GLY A 82 -8.95 -4.78 13.29
CA GLY A 82 -8.89 -6.03 12.57
C GLY A 82 -7.63 -6.82 12.82
N ALA A 83 -7.70 -8.13 12.56
CA ALA A 83 -6.61 -9.06 12.80
C ALA A 83 -5.59 -9.14 11.66
N TRP A 84 -5.96 -8.70 10.45
CA TRP A 84 -5.16 -8.90 9.24
C TRP A 84 -4.85 -7.60 8.54
N GLN A 85 -3.58 -7.40 8.19
CA GLN A 85 -3.15 -6.29 7.34
C GLN A 85 -3.24 -6.74 5.88
N MET A 86 -4.18 -6.17 5.13
CA MET A 86 -4.24 -6.39 3.68
C MET A 86 -3.22 -5.48 2.98
N LEU A 87 -2.65 -5.94 1.88
CA LEU A 87 -1.70 -5.18 1.08
C LEU A 87 -2.15 -5.27 -0.38
N PHE A 88 -2.59 -4.14 -0.94
CA PHE A 88 -3.24 -4.10 -2.24
C PHE A 88 -2.31 -3.74 -3.39
N GLY A 89 -1.47 -2.74 -3.18
CA GLY A 89 -0.62 -2.21 -4.23
C GLY A 89 0.78 -1.94 -3.74
N LEU A 90 1.75 -2.35 -4.54
CA LEU A 90 3.17 -2.11 -4.28
C LEU A 90 3.77 -1.58 -5.57
N ASN A 91 4.04 -0.28 -5.60
CA ASN A 91 4.50 0.42 -6.79
C ASN A 91 5.88 1.01 -6.57
N THR A 92 6.77 0.82 -7.55
CA THR A 92 8.09 1.44 -7.56
C THR A 92 8.27 2.11 -8.92
N LEU A 93 8.71 3.37 -8.93
CA LEU A 93 9.02 4.06 -10.19
C LEU A 93 10.00 3.22 -11.01
N PRO A 94 9.82 3.17 -12.35
CA PRO A 94 10.65 2.30 -13.19
C PRO A 94 12.15 2.44 -12.99
N GLU A 95 12.67 3.67 -12.85
CA GLU A 95 14.10 3.91 -12.68
C GLU A 95 14.65 3.46 -11.33
N TYR A 96 13.79 3.13 -10.38
CA TYR A 96 14.19 2.68 -9.04
C TYR A 96 13.96 1.18 -8.82
N ARG A 97 13.47 0.47 -9.83
CA ARG A 97 13.23 -0.98 -9.73
C ARG A 97 14.54 -1.75 -9.67
N LYS A 98 14.47 -3.00 -9.16
CA LYS A 98 15.62 -3.91 -9.04
C LYS A 98 16.68 -3.45 -8.02
N ASN A 99 16.28 -2.61 -7.06
CA ASN A 99 17.19 -2.16 -6.00
C ASN A 99 16.76 -2.68 -4.61
N GLY A 100 15.75 -3.56 -4.54
CA GLY A 100 15.28 -4.11 -3.27
C GLY A 100 14.35 -3.20 -2.49
N TYR A 101 13.94 -2.07 -3.03
CA TYR A 101 13.08 -1.11 -2.31
C TYR A 101 11.69 -1.65 -2.02
N ALA A 102 11.13 -2.41 -2.96
CA ALA A 102 9.83 -3.06 -2.75
C ALA A 102 9.88 -3.99 -1.54
N GLY A 103 10.96 -4.78 -1.42
CA GLY A 103 11.17 -5.65 -0.29
C GLY A 103 11.29 -4.89 1.03
N GLU A 104 11.96 -3.72 1.01
CA GLU A 104 12.07 -2.88 2.21
C GLU A 104 10.72 -2.35 2.66
N LEU A 105 9.87 -1.91 1.71
CA LEU A 105 8.51 -1.46 2.02
C LEU A 105 7.67 -2.60 2.62
N LEU A 106 7.73 -3.77 1.99
CA LEU A 106 7.01 -4.93 2.48
C LEU A 106 7.46 -5.31 3.88
N HIS A 107 8.77 -5.33 4.13
CA HIS A 107 9.32 -5.61 5.44
C HIS A 107 8.80 -4.63 6.49
N ARG A 108 8.78 -3.33 6.16
CA ARG A 108 8.27 -2.30 7.09
C ARG A 108 6.79 -2.51 7.39
N ALA A 109 5.97 -2.81 6.39
CA ALA A 109 4.54 -3.04 6.58
C ALA A 109 4.30 -4.27 7.48
N VAL A 110 5.03 -5.35 7.25
CA VAL A 110 4.91 -6.57 8.07
C VAL A 110 5.36 -6.29 9.51
N GLU A 111 6.46 -5.55 9.69
CA GLU A 111 6.93 -5.20 11.02
C GLU A 111 5.93 -4.31 11.76
N ASP A 112 5.34 -3.34 11.09
CA ASP A 112 4.33 -2.48 11.71
C ASP A 112 3.09 -3.31 12.11
N ALA A 113 2.64 -4.22 11.26
CA ALA A 113 1.53 -5.11 11.57
C ALA A 113 1.85 -5.99 12.79
N ARG A 114 3.07 -6.51 12.88
CA ARG A 114 3.52 -7.31 14.02
C ARG A 114 3.50 -6.48 15.31
N LYS A 115 4.02 -5.26 15.27
CA LYS A 115 4.03 -4.37 16.43
C LYS A 115 2.63 -4.00 16.88
N GLN A 116 1.66 -3.97 15.97
CA GLN A 116 0.26 -3.69 16.27
C GLN A 116 -0.48 -4.92 16.81
N GLY A 117 0.16 -6.09 16.84
CA GLY A 117 -0.44 -7.33 17.33
C GLY A 117 -1.36 -8.01 16.34
N ARG A 118 -1.25 -7.70 15.04
CA ARG A 118 -2.04 -8.36 14.01
C ARG A 118 -1.60 -9.80 13.81
N LYS A 119 -2.49 -10.65 13.30
CA LYS A 119 -2.17 -12.06 13.04
C LYS A 119 -1.22 -12.23 11.86
N GLY A 120 -1.22 -11.30 10.92
CA GLY A 120 -0.33 -11.36 9.78
C GLY A 120 -0.73 -10.37 8.70
N ALA A 121 -0.12 -10.51 7.53
CA ALA A 121 -0.42 -9.69 6.36
C ALA A 121 -0.77 -10.59 5.18
N VAL A 122 -1.67 -10.10 4.31
CA VAL A 122 -2.14 -10.81 3.12
C VAL A 122 -1.91 -9.93 1.91
N LEU A 123 -1.24 -10.45 0.89
CA LEU A 123 -0.96 -9.69 -0.30
C LEU A 123 -1.29 -10.46 -1.56
N THR A 124 -1.51 -9.74 -2.66
CA THR A 124 -1.71 -10.31 -3.98
C THR A 124 -0.64 -9.76 -4.92
N CYS A 125 -0.03 -10.65 -5.69
CA CYS A 125 0.94 -10.27 -6.69
C CYS A 125 0.57 -10.96 -8.00
N LYS A 126 0.67 -10.23 -9.12
CA LYS A 126 0.32 -10.79 -10.42
C LYS A 126 1.12 -12.05 -10.78
N GLN A 127 2.34 -12.16 -10.27
CA GLN A 127 3.25 -13.26 -10.60
C GLN A 127 3.15 -14.45 -9.66
N ILE A 128 2.81 -14.22 -8.39
CA ILE A 128 2.80 -15.27 -7.37
C ILE A 128 1.42 -15.52 -6.76
N GLY A 129 0.40 -14.74 -7.17
CA GLY A 129 -0.93 -14.86 -6.60
C GLY A 129 -1.02 -14.33 -5.18
N ARG A 130 -2.01 -14.80 -4.43
CA ARG A 130 -2.23 -14.38 -3.05
C ARG A 130 -1.30 -15.12 -2.10
N ALA A 131 -0.78 -14.42 -1.10
CA ALA A 131 0.09 -14.98 -0.11
C ALA A 131 -0.18 -14.39 1.27
N HIS A 132 0.09 -15.20 2.32
CA HIS A 132 0.02 -14.77 3.71
C HIS A 132 1.45 -14.66 4.25
N VAL A 133 1.73 -13.59 4.94
CA VAL A 133 3.05 -13.36 5.56
C VAL A 133 2.92 -12.96 7.03
#